data_24821971dbe63060059adba88469317b
#
_entry.id   24821971dbe63060059adba88469317b
#
_cell.length_a   1.000
_cell.length_b   1.000
_cell.length_c   1.000
_cell.angle_alpha   90.00
_cell.angle_beta   90.00
_cell.angle_gamma   90.00
#
_symmetry.space_group_name_H-M   'P 1'
#
loop_
_entity.id
_entity.type
_entity.pdbx_description
1 polymer ?
#
loop_
_entity_poly.entity_id
_entity_poly.type
_entity_poly.pdbx_seq_one_letter_code
_entity_poly.pdbx_strand_id
1 'polypeptide(L)'
;MKNKILLKSLAGLCALAAVACGGGPGPQGSVAVYLDESQPIEKRVEDALSRMTLEEKVAILHAQSKFSSAGVPRLGIPEVWCTDGPHGIRPEVLWDEWDQ
;
A
#
# COMPACT_ATOMS: atom_id res chain seq x y z
N MET A 1 -34.94 -42.19 -47.63
CA MET A 1 -35.21 -40.74 -47.69
C MET A 1 -34.64 -40.06 -46.47
N LYS A 2 -33.63 -39.20 -46.64
CA LYS A 2 -32.76 -38.71 -45.57
C LYS A 2 -33.21 -37.35 -45.15
N ASN A 3 -33.74 -37.18 -43.96
CA ASN A 3 -34.05 -35.83 -43.39
C ASN A 3 -32.87 -35.39 -42.52
N LYS A 4 -32.13 -34.43 -43.01
CA LYS A 4 -31.10 -33.74 -42.25
C LYS A 4 -31.77 -32.59 -41.47
N ILE A 5 -31.89 -32.72 -40.17
CA ILE A 5 -32.28 -31.66 -39.27
C ILE A 5 -31.05 -30.82 -38.94
N LEU A 6 -31.09 -29.61 -39.42
CA LEU A 6 -30.03 -28.60 -39.19
C LEU A 6 -30.23 -27.97 -37.82
N LEU A 7 -29.46 -28.39 -36.84
CA LEU A 7 -29.50 -27.82 -35.51
C LEU A 7 -28.64 -26.53 -35.50
N LYS A 8 -29.32 -25.37 -35.57
CA LYS A 8 -28.67 -24.08 -35.42
C LYS A 8 -28.43 -23.82 -33.94
N SER A 9 -27.19 -23.95 -33.53
CA SER A 9 -26.70 -23.61 -32.17
C SER A 9 -26.71 -22.08 -31.98
N LEU A 10 -27.60 -21.60 -31.14
CA LEU A 10 -27.67 -20.17 -30.73
C LEU A 10 -26.72 -20.00 -29.54
N ALA A 11 -25.49 -19.60 -29.82
CA ALA A 11 -24.53 -19.26 -28.77
C ALA A 11 -24.91 -17.89 -28.18
N GLY A 12 -25.61 -17.90 -27.03
CA GLY A 12 -25.86 -16.72 -26.23
C GLY A 12 -24.60 -16.25 -25.55
N LEU A 13 -24.06 -15.15 -26.02
CA LEU A 13 -22.92 -14.47 -25.42
C LEU A 13 -23.39 -13.67 -24.18
N CYS A 14 -23.36 -14.29 -23.00
CA CYS A 14 -23.52 -13.56 -21.73
C CYS A 14 -22.25 -12.76 -21.44
N ALA A 15 -22.23 -11.49 -21.79
CA ALA A 15 -21.22 -10.55 -21.33
C ALA A 15 -21.46 -10.26 -19.85
N LEU A 16 -20.76 -10.94 -18.95
CA LEU A 16 -20.63 -10.54 -17.54
C LEU A 16 -19.78 -9.27 -17.50
N ALA A 17 -20.43 -8.12 -17.32
CA ALA A 17 -19.75 -6.89 -16.95
C ALA A 17 -19.28 -7.04 -15.48
N ALA A 18 -18.06 -7.48 -15.29
CA ALA A 18 -17.38 -7.39 -14.00
C ALA A 18 -17.08 -5.91 -13.74
N VAL A 19 -17.89 -5.27 -12.90
CA VAL A 19 -17.56 -3.98 -12.31
C VAL A 19 -16.44 -4.25 -11.30
N ALA A 20 -15.21 -4.17 -11.78
CA ALA A 20 -14.04 -4.14 -10.91
C ALA A 20 -14.01 -2.76 -10.22
N CYS A 21 -14.48 -2.68 -8.97
CA CYS A 21 -14.07 -1.62 -8.06
C CYS A 21 -12.58 -1.84 -7.75
N GLY A 22 -11.74 -1.54 -8.74
CA GLY A 22 -10.31 -1.53 -8.57
C GLY A 22 -9.91 -0.15 -8.06
N GLY A 23 -9.43 -0.07 -6.82
CA GLY A 23 -8.48 0.96 -6.47
C GLY A 23 -7.31 0.81 -7.43
N GLY A 24 -7.19 1.72 -8.41
CA GLY A 24 -6.15 1.65 -9.41
C GLY A 24 -4.78 1.70 -8.75
N PRO A 25 -3.80 0.93 -9.23
CA PRO A 25 -2.42 1.14 -8.83
C PRO A 25 -2.07 2.58 -9.19
N GLY A 26 -1.56 3.34 -8.24
CA GLY A 26 -1.01 4.67 -8.49
C GLY A 26 0.02 4.60 -9.63
N PRO A 27 0.47 5.72 -10.18
CA PRO A 27 1.29 5.79 -11.39
C PRO A 27 2.56 4.95 -11.24
N GLN A 28 2.48 3.71 -11.70
CA GLN A 28 3.62 2.81 -11.77
C GLN A 28 4.37 3.13 -13.05
N GLY A 29 5.52 3.76 -12.91
CA GLY A 29 6.43 4.02 -14.03
C GLY A 29 7.08 5.40 -14.08
N SER A 30 6.66 6.37 -13.27
CA SER A 30 7.38 7.63 -13.12
C SER A 30 8.60 7.44 -12.19
N VAL A 31 9.66 8.16 -12.50
CA VAL A 31 10.82 8.27 -11.57
C VAL A 31 10.30 8.65 -10.19
N ALA A 32 10.79 7.94 -9.17
CA ALA A 32 10.34 8.15 -7.79
C ALA A 32 10.94 9.45 -7.25
N VAL A 33 10.20 10.54 -7.34
CA VAL A 33 10.63 11.88 -6.90
C VAL A 33 10.92 11.90 -5.40
N TYR A 34 10.20 11.11 -4.60
CA TYR A 34 10.43 11.06 -3.15
C TYR A 34 11.80 10.52 -2.75
N LEU A 35 12.48 9.77 -3.63
CA LEU A 35 13.84 9.27 -3.42
C LEU A 35 14.93 10.26 -3.86
N ASP A 36 14.57 11.29 -4.60
CA ASP A 36 15.53 12.29 -5.10
C ASP A 36 15.72 13.41 -4.07
N GLU A 37 16.83 13.35 -3.34
CA GLU A 37 17.17 14.31 -2.29
C GLU A 37 17.40 15.74 -2.82
N SER A 38 17.61 15.93 -4.12
CA SER A 38 17.75 17.25 -4.73
C SER A 38 16.41 17.99 -4.88
N GLN A 39 15.29 17.28 -4.79
CA GLN A 39 13.95 17.85 -4.90
C GLN A 39 13.51 18.51 -3.59
N PRO A 40 12.69 19.58 -3.66
CA PRO A 40 12.06 20.16 -2.48
C PRO A 40 11.28 19.12 -1.66
N ILE A 41 11.35 19.26 -0.33
CA ILE A 41 10.70 18.30 0.59
C ILE A 41 9.21 18.14 0.33
N GLU A 42 8.50 19.22 0.02
CA GLU A 42 7.07 19.21 -0.25
C GLU A 42 6.74 18.32 -1.46
N LYS A 43 7.52 18.44 -2.55
CA LYS A 43 7.33 17.60 -3.73
C LYS A 43 7.61 16.12 -3.46
N ARG A 44 8.62 15.85 -2.64
CA ARG A 44 8.95 14.49 -2.22
C ARG A 44 7.82 13.87 -1.39
N VAL A 45 7.26 14.65 -0.45
CA VAL A 45 6.13 14.22 0.38
C VAL A 45 4.88 13.97 -0.47
N GLU A 46 4.54 14.89 -1.38
CA GLU A 46 3.41 14.72 -2.30
C GLU A 46 3.55 13.47 -3.18
N ASP A 47 4.73 13.24 -3.75
CA ASP A 47 4.98 12.05 -4.57
C ASP A 47 4.87 10.76 -3.76
N ALA A 48 5.45 10.71 -2.55
CA ALA A 48 5.32 9.56 -1.65
C ALA A 48 3.84 9.29 -1.30
N LEU A 49 3.09 10.32 -0.90
CA LEU A 49 1.68 10.21 -0.57
C LEU A 49 0.82 9.77 -1.77
N SER A 50 1.14 10.22 -2.98
CA SER A 50 0.42 9.82 -4.19
C SER A 50 0.56 8.32 -4.50
N ARG A 51 1.66 7.71 -4.05
CA ARG A 51 1.97 6.28 -4.26
C ARG A 51 1.43 5.37 -3.17
N MET A 52 1.08 5.92 -2.00
CA MET A 52 0.54 5.16 -0.87
C MET A 52 -0.93 4.80 -1.11
N THR A 53 -1.31 3.59 -0.68
CA THR A 53 -2.72 3.21 -0.56
C THR A 53 -3.37 3.92 0.63
N LEU A 54 -4.69 3.85 0.72
CA LEU A 54 -5.40 4.43 1.86
C LEU A 54 -5.01 3.73 3.17
N GLU A 55 -4.87 2.41 3.13
CA GLU A 55 -4.48 1.59 4.27
C GLU A 55 -3.08 1.96 4.77
N GLU A 56 -2.13 2.14 3.85
CA GLU A 56 -0.76 2.58 4.18
C GLU A 56 -0.75 3.98 4.81
N LYS A 57 -1.55 4.90 4.28
CA LYS A 57 -1.70 6.25 4.86
C LYS A 57 -2.28 6.20 6.27
N VAL A 58 -3.29 5.38 6.50
CA VAL A 58 -3.89 5.20 7.82
C VAL A 58 -2.90 4.56 8.78
N ALA A 59 -2.17 3.53 8.35
CA ALA A 59 -1.20 2.82 9.17
C ALA A 59 -0.08 3.74 9.71
N ILE A 60 0.39 4.70 8.93
CA ILE A 60 1.41 5.66 9.38
C ILE A 60 0.88 6.61 10.47
N LEU A 61 -0.42 6.87 10.52
CA LEU A 61 -1.01 7.83 11.45
C LEU A 61 -1.18 7.30 12.87
N HIS A 62 -0.97 6.02 13.10
CA HIS A 62 -1.09 5.41 14.42
C HIS A 62 0.12 4.55 14.77
N ALA A 63 0.31 4.29 16.07
CA ALA A 63 1.34 3.40 16.53
C ALA A 63 1.03 1.95 16.11
N GLN A 64 2.02 1.24 15.59
CA GLN A 64 1.96 -0.21 15.36
C GLN A 64 2.48 -1.00 16.56
N SER A 65 3.30 -0.37 17.39
CA SER A 65 3.78 -0.91 18.67
C SER A 65 3.79 0.20 19.71
N LYS A 66 4.29 -0.08 20.92
CA LYS A 66 4.37 0.92 22.00
C LYS A 66 5.22 2.14 21.60
N PHE A 67 6.19 1.96 20.72
CA PHE A 67 7.19 2.99 20.41
C PHE A 67 7.49 3.13 18.91
N SER A 68 6.71 2.55 18.02
CA SER A 68 6.93 2.70 16.58
C SER A 68 5.65 3.02 15.82
N SER A 69 5.80 3.75 14.74
CA SER A 69 4.80 3.90 13.69
C SER A 69 5.11 2.98 12.53
N ALA A 70 4.09 2.60 11.77
CA ALA A 70 4.30 1.79 10.59
C ALA A 70 5.15 2.51 9.54
N GLY A 71 5.98 1.75 8.83
CA GLY A 71 6.57 2.18 7.57
C GLY A 71 5.71 1.82 6.37
N VAL A 72 6.25 2.05 5.17
CA VAL A 72 5.69 1.58 3.91
C VAL A 72 6.74 0.76 3.17
N PRO A 73 6.93 -0.52 3.52
CA PRO A 73 8.02 -1.35 2.98
C PRO A 73 8.02 -1.42 1.46
N ARG A 74 6.85 -1.43 0.83
CA ARG A 74 6.68 -1.42 -0.62
C ARG A 74 7.33 -0.21 -1.29
N LEU A 75 7.38 0.92 -0.59
CA LEU A 75 8.01 2.17 -1.05
C LEU A 75 9.41 2.37 -0.46
N GLY A 76 9.93 1.43 0.33
CA GLY A 76 11.21 1.58 1.01
C GLY A 76 11.17 2.62 2.14
N ILE A 77 10.00 3.03 2.61
CA ILE A 77 9.84 3.95 3.74
C ILE A 77 9.90 3.11 5.02
N PRO A 78 10.93 3.31 5.87
CA PRO A 78 11.08 2.53 7.09
C PRO A 78 10.03 2.91 8.14
N GLU A 79 9.82 2.02 9.11
CA GLU A 79 9.15 2.37 10.35
C GLU A 79 9.97 3.39 11.14
N VAL A 80 9.29 4.23 11.92
CA VAL A 80 9.93 5.22 12.79
C VAL A 80 9.82 4.73 14.22
N TRP A 81 10.96 4.58 14.86
CA TRP A 81 11.07 4.21 16.27
C TRP A 81 11.26 5.45 17.13
N CYS A 82 10.49 5.51 18.20
CA CYS A 82 10.61 6.52 19.24
C CYS A 82 11.16 5.88 20.52
N THR A 83 11.72 6.67 21.38
CA THR A 83 12.13 6.24 22.71
C THR A 83 11.89 7.35 23.72
N ASP A 84 11.74 6.98 24.96
CA ASP A 84 11.70 7.91 26.08
C ASP A 84 12.92 7.72 27.00
N GLY A 85 13.02 8.52 28.00
CA GLY A 85 14.02 8.37 29.05
C GLY A 85 14.38 9.72 29.68
N PRO A 86 14.23 9.85 31.01
CA PRO A 86 14.50 11.11 31.70
C PRO A 86 15.98 11.50 31.75
N HIS A 87 16.88 10.54 31.50
CA HIS A 87 18.33 10.69 31.56
C HIS A 87 19.03 10.30 30.25
N GLY A 88 18.36 10.39 29.14
CA GLY A 88 18.88 10.01 27.82
C GLY A 88 18.03 8.95 27.15
N ILE A 89 18.53 8.42 26.02
CA ILE A 89 17.85 7.39 25.26
C ILE A 89 17.81 6.09 26.07
N ARG A 90 16.59 5.58 26.30
CA ARG A 90 16.41 4.28 26.92
C ARG A 90 16.75 3.18 25.90
N PRO A 91 17.70 2.27 26.21
CA PRO A 91 17.92 1.11 25.37
C PRO A 91 16.79 0.10 25.61
N GLU A 92 15.90 -0.04 24.67
CA GLU A 92 14.88 -1.08 24.71
C GLU A 92 15.32 -2.25 23.86
N VAL A 93 15.43 -3.41 24.46
CA VAL A 93 15.83 -4.64 23.77
C VAL A 93 14.61 -5.43 23.32
N LEU A 94 13.48 -5.27 24.02
CA LEU A 94 12.26 -6.05 23.83
C LEU A 94 11.04 -5.13 23.82
N TRP A 95 10.89 -4.37 22.75
CA TRP A 95 9.84 -3.35 22.60
C TRP A 95 8.42 -3.88 22.75
N ASP A 96 8.19 -5.14 22.40
CA ASP A 96 6.86 -5.76 22.41
C ASP A 96 6.65 -6.69 23.62
N GLU A 97 7.67 -6.88 24.49
CA GLU A 97 7.63 -7.83 25.60
C GLU A 97 7.47 -7.15 26.99
N TRP A 98 6.89 -5.96 27.02
CA TRP A 98 6.75 -5.17 28.26
C TRP A 98 5.77 -5.78 29.27
N ASP A 99 5.03 -6.80 28.90
CA ASP A 99 4.04 -7.46 29.75
C ASP A 99 4.59 -8.71 30.47
N GLN A 100 5.90 -8.93 30.43
CA GLN A 100 6.55 -10.04 31.13
C GLN A 100 7.31 -9.60 32.37
#